data_4cca124fc4a643bacb9405fe340dcfa6
#
_entry.id   4cca124fc4a643bacb9405fe340dcfa6
#
_cell.length_a   1.000
_cell.length_b   1.000
_cell.length_c   1.000
_cell.angle_alpha   90.00
_cell.angle_beta   90.00
_cell.angle_gamma   90.00
#
_symmetry.space_group_name_H-M   'P 1'
#
loop_
_entity.id
_entity.type
_entity.pdbx_description
1 polymer ?
#
loop_
_entity_poly.entity_id
_entity_poly.type
_entity_poly.pdbx_seq_one_letter_code
_entity_poly.pdbx_strand_id
1 'polypeptide(L)'
;MAQTRKDLRGRVLRKGESQRRSDERYVYTYTDPLGRRKYVYAQDLVTLREKEAQLMKDQMDGLDIYVAGKATVNFVFDRYMSLKNNLKPTTKSNYLYMYDRFIRDTFGKRNIAEIKYSDVVQFYNHLTKKQELKINTLETIHTLLHPTFQLAVRDDIIRKNPTDGVMAELKKNLGMKTGVRHALTIPQQRAFMEYIAAHPIYFHWWPIFTIFLGTGCRIGEVLGLRWEDIDYEKRIISINHNLTYYPVGEDRASENHISTPKTEAGMRTIPMLDTVKDAFEMIWEEQKENGWTD
;
A
#
# COMPACT_ATOMS: atom_id res chain seq x y z
N MET A 1 56.92 11.18 -22.59
CA MET A 1 56.50 10.83 -21.21
C MET A 1 55.28 11.63 -20.85
N ALA A 2 54.18 11.02 -20.45
CA ALA A 2 52.96 11.73 -20.07
C ALA A 2 53.22 12.51 -18.76
N GLN A 3 52.99 13.82 -18.79
CA GLN A 3 53.22 14.70 -17.65
C GLN A 3 52.28 14.32 -16.49
N THR A 4 52.80 13.89 -15.35
CA THR A 4 52.03 13.46 -14.17
C THR A 4 51.28 14.67 -13.59
N ARG A 5 49.94 14.66 -13.66
CA ARG A 5 49.12 15.75 -13.12
C ARG A 5 49.16 15.74 -11.60
N LYS A 6 49.37 16.92 -11.00
CA LYS A 6 49.39 17.11 -9.53
C LYS A 6 48.35 18.12 -9.10
N ASP A 7 47.84 17.97 -7.89
CA ASP A 7 46.97 18.94 -7.24
C ASP A 7 47.77 20.16 -6.70
N LEU A 8 47.07 21.14 -6.14
CA LEU A 8 47.69 22.34 -5.54
C LEU A 8 48.66 22.04 -4.35
N ARG A 9 48.55 20.82 -3.78
CA ARG A 9 49.40 20.36 -2.68
C ARG A 9 50.50 19.41 -3.17
N GLY A 10 50.72 19.28 -4.49
CA GLY A 10 51.73 18.43 -5.09
C GLY A 10 51.43 16.94 -5.14
N ARG A 11 50.24 16.48 -4.74
CA ARG A 11 49.82 15.08 -4.78
C ARG A 11 49.45 14.65 -6.20
N VAL A 12 49.83 13.44 -6.58
CA VAL A 12 49.53 12.89 -7.92
C VAL A 12 48.04 12.59 -8.10
N LEU A 13 47.49 13.13 -9.17
CA LEU A 13 46.11 12.88 -9.59
C LEU A 13 46.04 11.70 -10.58
N ARG A 14 45.07 10.80 -10.38
CA ARG A 14 44.80 9.66 -11.27
C ARG A 14 44.08 10.11 -12.55
N LYS A 15 43.93 9.19 -13.52
CA LYS A 15 43.17 9.41 -14.71
C LYS A 15 41.69 9.71 -14.35
N GLY A 16 41.14 10.80 -14.84
CA GLY A 16 39.79 11.24 -14.47
C GLY A 16 39.73 12.23 -13.30
N GLU A 17 40.70 12.21 -12.38
CA GLU A 17 40.80 13.17 -11.27
C GLU A 17 41.29 14.52 -11.74
N SER A 18 40.73 15.59 -11.20
CA SER A 18 41.18 16.98 -11.36
C SER A 18 40.83 17.81 -10.11
N GLN A 19 41.52 18.91 -9.89
CA GLN A 19 41.16 19.90 -8.89
C GLN A 19 40.76 21.21 -9.55
N ARG A 20 39.59 21.75 -9.21
CA ARG A 20 39.10 23.03 -9.70
C ARG A 20 39.85 24.17 -9.02
N ARG A 21 40.26 25.18 -9.79
CA ARG A 21 41.00 26.35 -9.25
C ARG A 21 40.05 27.35 -8.55
N SER A 22 38.75 27.36 -8.92
CA SER A 22 37.80 28.35 -8.42
C SER A 22 37.32 28.09 -6.99
N ASP A 23 37.21 26.82 -6.58
CA ASP A 23 36.66 26.41 -5.30
C ASP A 23 37.48 25.29 -4.62
N GLU A 24 38.65 24.97 -5.18
CA GLU A 24 39.59 23.94 -4.74
C GLU A 24 39.02 22.53 -4.61
N ARG A 25 37.79 22.31 -5.04
CA ARG A 25 37.14 21.00 -4.97
C ARG A 25 37.79 20.03 -5.95
N TYR A 26 37.84 18.78 -5.54
CA TYR A 26 38.28 17.67 -6.37
C TYR A 26 37.10 17.16 -7.21
N VAL A 27 37.40 16.78 -8.46
CA VAL A 27 36.41 16.30 -9.44
C VAL A 27 36.94 15.02 -10.06
N TYR A 28 36.14 13.99 -10.06
CA TYR A 28 36.35 12.79 -10.86
C TYR A 28 35.38 12.79 -12.04
N THR A 29 35.92 12.64 -13.24
CA THR A 29 35.16 12.62 -14.49
C THR A 29 35.17 11.21 -15.05
N TYR A 30 34.00 10.67 -15.32
CA TYR A 30 33.83 9.36 -15.95
C TYR A 30 32.76 9.41 -17.05
N THR A 31 32.70 8.34 -17.84
CA THR A 31 31.65 8.15 -18.87
C THR A 31 30.72 7.06 -18.40
N ASP A 32 29.40 7.34 -18.38
CA ASP A 32 28.38 6.35 -18.01
C ASP A 32 28.20 5.28 -19.13
N PRO A 33 27.51 4.16 -18.86
CA PRO A 33 27.28 3.12 -19.87
C PRO A 33 26.52 3.60 -21.12
N LEU A 34 25.83 4.74 -21.03
CA LEU A 34 25.15 5.40 -22.15
C LEU A 34 26.03 6.39 -22.92
N GLY A 35 27.34 6.41 -22.64
CA GLY A 35 28.30 7.30 -23.34
C GLY A 35 28.30 8.75 -22.85
N ARG A 36 27.58 9.09 -21.78
CA ARG A 36 27.47 10.48 -21.29
C ARG A 36 28.55 10.76 -20.25
N ARG A 37 29.18 11.95 -20.34
CA ARG A 37 30.18 12.40 -19.38
C ARG A 37 29.53 12.85 -18.08
N LYS A 38 30.00 12.32 -16.96
CA LYS A 38 29.51 12.58 -15.59
C LYS A 38 30.65 13.04 -14.67
N TYR A 39 30.27 13.71 -13.57
CA TYR A 39 31.21 14.33 -12.65
C TYR A 39 30.82 13.99 -11.20
N VAL A 40 31.83 13.61 -10.40
CA VAL A 40 31.70 13.42 -8.94
C VAL A 40 32.57 14.45 -8.26
N TYR A 41 32.03 15.11 -7.24
CA TYR A 41 32.72 16.19 -6.53
C TYR A 41 33.00 15.77 -5.07
N ALA A 42 34.18 16.19 -4.55
CA ALA A 42 34.56 16.07 -3.14
C ALA A 42 35.36 17.27 -2.69
N GLN A 43 35.36 17.54 -1.38
CA GLN A 43 36.19 18.62 -0.80
C GLN A 43 37.65 18.23 -0.67
N ASP A 44 37.94 16.93 -0.54
CA ASP A 44 39.30 16.40 -0.40
C ASP A 44 39.51 15.18 -1.32
N LEU A 45 40.79 14.84 -1.54
CA LEU A 45 41.19 13.77 -2.45
C LEU A 45 40.87 12.36 -1.91
N VAL A 46 40.84 12.20 -0.59
CA VAL A 46 40.54 10.89 0.03
C VAL A 46 39.07 10.55 -0.19
N THR A 47 38.18 11.48 0.16
CA THR A 47 36.74 11.35 -0.06
C THR A 47 36.43 11.18 -1.56
N LEU A 48 37.16 11.86 -2.46
CA LEU A 48 36.96 11.65 -3.91
C LEU A 48 37.25 10.21 -4.30
N ARG A 49 38.39 9.64 -3.81
CA ARG A 49 38.81 8.26 -4.12
C ARG A 49 37.89 7.20 -3.52
N GLU A 50 37.32 7.46 -2.36
CA GLU A 50 36.30 6.59 -1.77
C GLU A 50 35.03 6.57 -2.66
N LYS A 51 34.59 7.73 -3.11
CA LYS A 51 33.47 7.84 -4.04
C LYS A 51 33.76 7.18 -5.39
N GLU A 52 34.98 7.35 -5.92
CA GLU A 52 35.43 6.68 -7.14
C GLU A 52 35.43 5.16 -7.00
N ALA A 53 35.97 4.63 -5.91
CA ALA A 53 35.98 3.19 -5.64
C ALA A 53 34.56 2.61 -5.51
N GLN A 54 33.66 3.34 -4.82
CA GLN A 54 32.26 2.94 -4.71
C GLN A 54 31.56 2.96 -6.08
N LEU A 55 31.79 4.00 -6.88
CA LEU A 55 31.24 4.15 -8.23
C LEU A 55 31.71 3.03 -9.17
N MET A 56 33.00 2.68 -9.14
CA MET A 56 33.53 1.56 -9.92
C MET A 56 32.91 0.22 -9.49
N LYS A 57 32.71 0.02 -8.18
CA LYS A 57 32.06 -1.17 -7.66
C LYS A 57 30.59 -1.23 -8.11
N ASP A 58 29.86 -0.10 -8.07
CA ASP A 58 28.47 -0.01 -8.49
C ASP A 58 28.32 -0.26 -10.00
N GLN A 59 29.28 0.25 -10.83
CA GLN A 59 29.32 -0.06 -12.26
C GLN A 59 29.63 -1.53 -12.54
N MET A 60 30.52 -2.16 -11.80
CA MET A 60 30.80 -3.61 -11.90
C MET A 60 29.59 -4.46 -11.53
N ASP A 61 28.79 -3.99 -10.57
CA ASP A 61 27.57 -4.66 -10.11
C ASP A 61 26.35 -4.34 -10.99
N GLY A 62 26.51 -3.59 -12.09
CA GLY A 62 25.45 -3.24 -13.05
C GLY A 62 24.44 -2.19 -12.57
N LEU A 63 24.69 -1.51 -11.44
CA LEU A 63 23.77 -0.53 -10.88
C LEU A 63 23.64 0.72 -11.78
N ASP A 64 22.39 1.19 -12.01
CA ASP A 64 22.14 2.47 -12.69
C ASP A 64 22.36 3.64 -11.72
N ILE A 65 23.62 4.02 -11.56
CA ILE A 65 24.10 5.07 -10.64
C ILE A 65 23.45 6.43 -10.95
N TYR A 66 23.08 6.68 -12.20
CA TYR A 66 22.45 7.95 -12.59
C TYR A 66 21.02 8.05 -12.08
N VAL A 67 20.26 6.97 -12.17
CA VAL A 67 18.89 6.88 -11.63
C VAL A 67 18.94 6.80 -10.11
N ALA A 68 19.86 6.00 -9.54
CA ALA A 68 20.03 5.84 -8.11
C ALA A 68 20.30 7.18 -7.40
N GLY A 69 21.13 8.07 -8.00
CA GLY A 69 21.46 9.37 -7.42
C GLY A 69 20.31 10.39 -7.39
N LYS A 70 19.20 10.14 -8.07
CA LYS A 70 18.08 11.09 -8.20
C LYS A 70 16.71 10.50 -7.87
N ALA A 71 16.60 9.18 -7.84
CA ALA A 71 15.32 8.51 -7.61
C ALA A 71 14.90 8.66 -6.15
N THR A 72 13.71 9.22 -5.94
CA THR A 72 13.06 9.22 -4.64
C THR A 72 12.21 7.95 -4.47
N VAL A 73 11.83 7.63 -3.24
CA VAL A 73 10.88 6.55 -2.96
C VAL A 73 9.55 6.79 -3.69
N ASN A 74 9.09 8.07 -3.77
CA ASN A 74 7.90 8.43 -4.53
C ASN A 74 8.02 8.05 -6.01
N PHE A 75 9.13 8.40 -6.65
CA PHE A 75 9.35 8.08 -8.06
C PHE A 75 9.24 6.58 -8.33
N VAL A 76 9.89 5.76 -7.49
CA VAL A 76 9.84 4.30 -7.66
C VAL A 76 8.47 3.73 -7.32
N PHE A 77 7.77 4.27 -6.32
CA PHE A 77 6.41 3.86 -6.00
C PHE A 77 5.43 4.16 -7.14
N ASP A 78 5.49 5.36 -7.71
CA ASP A 78 4.61 5.75 -8.83
C ASP A 78 4.87 4.86 -10.05
N ARG A 79 6.15 4.53 -10.32
CA ARG A 79 6.54 3.52 -11.33
C ARG A 79 6.01 2.12 -10.98
N TYR A 80 6.13 1.68 -9.73
CA TYR A 80 5.56 0.41 -9.28
C TYR A 80 4.04 0.36 -9.51
N MET A 81 3.33 1.41 -9.17
CA MET A 81 1.89 1.50 -9.35
C MET A 81 1.48 1.53 -10.83
N SER A 82 2.27 2.15 -11.71
CA SER A 82 2.01 2.16 -13.16
C SER A 82 2.14 0.79 -13.81
N LEU A 83 2.96 -0.10 -13.24
CA LEU A 83 3.11 -1.49 -13.70
C LEU A 83 2.00 -2.43 -13.22
N LYS A 84 1.17 -1.99 -12.27
CA LYS A 84 0.08 -2.79 -11.67
C LYS A 84 -1.24 -2.61 -12.42
N ASN A 85 -1.34 -3.17 -13.62
CA ASN A 85 -2.52 -3.03 -14.48
C ASN A 85 -3.75 -3.83 -14.01
N ASN A 86 -3.57 -4.87 -13.18
CA ASN A 86 -4.62 -5.80 -12.78
C ASN A 86 -5.15 -5.57 -11.35
N LEU A 87 -4.90 -4.40 -10.75
CA LEU A 87 -5.46 -4.09 -9.44
C LEU A 87 -6.95 -3.73 -9.55
N LYS A 88 -7.77 -4.33 -8.67
CA LYS A 88 -9.15 -3.86 -8.51
C LYS A 88 -9.15 -2.38 -8.10
N PRO A 89 -10.10 -1.56 -8.60
CA PRO A 89 -10.16 -0.12 -8.30
C PRO A 89 -10.13 0.19 -6.80
N THR A 90 -10.85 -0.57 -5.98
CA THR A 90 -10.85 -0.46 -4.51
C THR A 90 -9.46 -0.68 -3.89
N THR A 91 -8.72 -1.68 -4.39
CA THR A 91 -7.35 -1.96 -3.91
C THR A 91 -6.41 -0.83 -4.31
N LYS A 92 -6.50 -0.34 -5.56
CA LYS A 92 -5.70 0.78 -6.05
C LYS A 92 -5.96 2.04 -5.24
N SER A 93 -7.24 2.39 -5.00
CA SER A 93 -7.64 3.54 -4.20
C SER A 93 -7.10 3.45 -2.77
N ASN A 94 -7.23 2.28 -2.11
CA ASN A 94 -6.69 2.08 -0.77
C ASN A 94 -5.15 2.19 -0.73
N TYR A 95 -4.44 1.65 -1.72
CA TYR A 95 -2.98 1.73 -1.82
C TYR A 95 -2.52 3.18 -1.96
N LEU A 96 -3.15 3.96 -2.84
CA LEU A 96 -2.84 5.37 -3.01
C LEU A 96 -3.15 6.17 -1.74
N TYR A 97 -4.33 5.94 -1.13
CA TYR A 97 -4.70 6.59 0.13
C TYR A 97 -3.67 6.33 1.24
N MET A 98 -3.28 5.06 1.45
CA MET A 98 -2.32 4.70 2.49
C MET A 98 -0.93 5.28 2.22
N TYR A 99 -0.49 5.26 0.96
CA TYR A 99 0.80 5.81 0.57
C TYR A 99 0.82 7.33 0.75
N ASP A 100 -0.19 8.04 0.25
CA ASP A 100 -0.26 9.49 0.31
C ASP A 100 -0.37 9.99 1.76
N ARG A 101 -1.17 9.29 2.58
CA ARG A 101 -1.37 9.69 3.97
C ARG A 101 -0.12 9.52 4.85
N PHE A 102 0.64 8.43 4.66
CA PHE A 102 1.69 8.06 5.61
C PHE A 102 3.11 8.18 5.07
N ILE A 103 3.31 8.15 3.75
CA ILE A 103 4.63 8.01 3.13
C ILE A 103 5.00 9.20 2.26
N ARG A 104 4.09 9.64 1.37
CA ARG A 104 4.40 10.55 0.26
C ARG A 104 5.12 11.83 0.67
N ASP A 105 4.65 12.52 1.71
CA ASP A 105 5.19 13.81 2.11
C ASP A 105 6.41 13.76 3.02
N THR A 106 6.73 12.59 3.55
CA THR A 106 7.81 12.38 4.50
C THR A 106 8.87 11.43 3.93
N PHE A 107 8.74 10.15 4.19
CA PHE A 107 9.68 9.10 3.77
C PHE A 107 9.76 8.99 2.24
N GLY A 108 8.67 9.26 1.54
CA GLY A 108 8.57 9.21 0.08
C GLY A 108 9.47 10.21 -0.66
N LYS A 109 9.80 11.35 -0.04
CA LYS A 109 10.67 12.38 -0.63
C LYS A 109 12.16 12.06 -0.51
N ARG A 110 12.53 11.07 0.28
CA ARG A 110 13.93 10.68 0.47
C ARG A 110 14.50 10.00 -0.77
N ASN A 111 15.79 10.20 -1.00
CA ASN A 111 16.53 9.45 -2.03
C ASN A 111 16.55 7.95 -1.67
N ILE A 112 16.07 7.11 -2.58
CA ILE A 112 15.91 5.67 -2.34
C ILE A 112 17.25 4.96 -2.12
N ALA A 113 18.32 5.41 -2.76
CA ALA A 113 19.66 4.83 -2.65
C ALA A 113 20.34 5.11 -1.29
N GLU A 114 19.87 6.14 -0.57
CA GLU A 114 20.44 6.50 0.74
C GLU A 114 19.73 5.81 1.91
N ILE A 115 18.58 5.17 1.65
CA ILE A 115 17.79 4.54 2.70
C ILE A 115 18.42 3.22 3.12
N LYS A 116 18.65 3.10 4.41
CA LYS A 116 19.18 1.91 5.07
C LYS A 116 18.09 1.17 5.85
N TYR A 117 18.37 -0.06 6.23
CA TYR A 117 17.52 -0.87 7.11
C TYR A 117 17.09 -0.10 8.38
N SER A 118 18.04 0.58 9.04
CA SER A 118 17.77 1.37 10.25
C SER A 118 16.80 2.53 10.01
N ASP A 119 16.83 3.15 8.84
CA ASP A 119 15.89 4.23 8.49
C ASP A 119 14.46 3.72 8.38
N VAL A 120 14.27 2.51 7.81
CA VAL A 120 12.95 1.87 7.71
C VAL A 120 12.44 1.50 9.10
N VAL A 121 13.29 0.92 9.95
CA VAL A 121 12.94 0.60 11.35
C VAL A 121 12.54 1.86 12.11
N GLN A 122 13.30 2.94 11.99
CA GLN A 122 12.99 4.23 12.63
C GLN A 122 11.66 4.82 12.11
N PHE A 123 11.42 4.73 10.80
CA PHE A 123 10.17 5.18 10.20
C PHE A 123 8.97 4.39 10.75
N TYR A 124 9.04 3.07 10.83
CA TYR A 124 7.98 2.24 11.38
C TYR A 124 7.76 2.48 12.88
N ASN A 125 8.84 2.65 13.65
CA ASN A 125 8.75 3.04 15.05
C ASN A 125 8.11 4.42 15.24
N HIS A 126 8.35 5.37 14.34
CA HIS A 126 7.69 6.66 14.35
C HIS A 126 6.17 6.52 14.12
N LEU A 127 5.76 5.72 13.13
CA LEU A 127 4.36 5.46 12.84
C LEU A 127 3.61 4.78 14.00
N THR A 128 4.26 3.83 14.67
CA THR A 128 3.65 3.12 15.82
C THR A 128 3.61 3.95 17.08
N LYS A 129 4.70 4.67 17.41
CA LYS A 129 4.82 5.42 18.68
C LYS A 129 4.18 6.80 18.66
N LYS A 130 4.30 7.55 17.55
CA LYS A 130 3.76 8.91 17.45
C LYS A 130 2.38 8.99 16.82
N GLN A 131 2.05 8.08 15.90
CA GLN A 131 0.75 8.05 15.23
C GLN A 131 -0.15 6.93 15.74
N GLU A 132 0.31 6.16 16.73
CA GLU A 132 -0.44 5.07 17.40
C GLU A 132 -1.02 4.05 16.41
N LEU A 133 -0.36 3.84 15.27
CA LEU A 133 -0.86 2.92 14.27
C LEU A 133 -0.81 1.47 14.76
N LYS A 134 -1.91 0.77 14.53
CA LYS A 134 -1.99 -0.67 14.77
C LYS A 134 -1.08 -1.43 13.82
N ILE A 135 -0.57 -2.58 14.27
CA ILE A 135 0.34 -3.43 13.49
C ILE A 135 -0.22 -3.80 12.11
N ASN A 136 -1.53 -4.07 12.01
CA ASN A 136 -2.18 -4.41 10.74
C ASN A 136 -2.13 -3.24 9.72
N THR A 137 -2.23 -2.00 10.21
CA THR A 137 -2.07 -0.81 9.35
C THR A 137 -0.63 -0.68 8.88
N LEU A 138 0.33 -0.95 9.77
CA LEU A 138 1.74 -0.96 9.43
C LEU A 138 2.10 -2.07 8.43
N GLU A 139 1.47 -3.25 8.55
CA GLU A 139 1.60 -4.32 7.56
C GLU A 139 1.10 -3.88 6.17
N THR A 140 0.00 -3.13 6.13
CA THR A 140 -0.48 -2.56 4.86
C THR A 140 0.53 -1.58 4.28
N ILE A 141 1.13 -0.70 5.11
CA ILE A 141 2.19 0.22 4.67
C ILE A 141 3.41 -0.56 4.15
N HIS A 142 3.81 -1.62 4.86
CA HIS A 142 4.91 -2.49 4.44
C HIS A 142 4.61 -3.19 3.09
N THR A 143 3.36 -3.61 2.87
CA THR A 143 2.91 -4.20 1.59
C THR A 143 3.06 -3.23 0.41
N LEU A 144 3.15 -1.92 0.66
CA LEU A 144 3.44 -0.90 -0.36
C LEU A 144 4.94 -0.65 -0.50
N LEU A 145 5.66 -0.49 0.61
CA LEU A 145 7.08 -0.16 0.59
C LEU A 145 7.97 -1.32 0.15
N HIS A 146 7.70 -2.53 0.65
CA HIS A 146 8.54 -3.69 0.32
C HIS A 146 8.63 -3.96 -1.20
N PRO A 147 7.52 -4.07 -1.97
CA PRO A 147 7.61 -4.27 -3.40
C PRO A 147 8.14 -3.04 -4.16
N THR A 148 7.97 -1.82 -3.62
CA THR A 148 8.58 -0.61 -4.19
C THR A 148 10.10 -0.69 -4.13
N PHE A 149 10.67 -1.03 -2.98
CA PHE A 149 12.11 -1.26 -2.85
C PHE A 149 12.57 -2.50 -3.63
N GLN A 150 11.74 -3.53 -3.72
CA GLN A 150 12.05 -4.72 -4.54
C GLN A 150 12.11 -4.39 -6.03
N LEU A 151 11.26 -3.48 -6.53
CA LEU A 151 11.37 -2.95 -7.89
C LEU A 151 12.69 -2.19 -8.07
N ALA A 152 13.07 -1.36 -7.11
CA ALA A 152 14.34 -0.64 -7.17
C ALA A 152 15.55 -1.58 -7.22
N VAL A 153 15.49 -2.74 -6.56
CA VAL A 153 16.53 -3.79 -6.66
C VAL A 153 16.52 -4.43 -8.05
N ARG A 154 15.33 -4.75 -8.61
CA ARG A 154 15.21 -5.37 -9.94
C ARG A 154 15.60 -4.43 -11.08
N ASP A 155 15.41 -3.14 -10.89
CA ASP A 155 15.79 -2.09 -11.84
C ASP A 155 17.23 -1.59 -11.59
N ASP A 156 18.03 -2.31 -10.81
CA ASP A 156 19.44 -2.01 -10.48
C ASP A 156 19.67 -0.58 -9.93
N ILE A 157 18.66 -0.03 -9.26
CA ILE A 157 18.75 1.28 -8.59
C ILE A 157 19.43 1.14 -7.22
N ILE A 158 19.16 0.04 -6.50
CA ILE A 158 19.77 -0.30 -5.21
C ILE A 158 20.16 -1.78 -5.18
N ARG A 159 21.15 -2.12 -4.37
CA ARG A 159 21.70 -3.50 -4.28
C ARG A 159 20.83 -4.45 -3.46
N LYS A 160 20.20 -3.95 -2.42
CA LYS A 160 19.44 -4.75 -1.44
C LYS A 160 18.19 -4.00 -1.04
N ASN A 161 17.16 -4.74 -0.72
CA ASN A 161 15.91 -4.19 -0.21
C ASN A 161 16.06 -3.86 1.28
N PRO A 162 16.05 -2.57 1.70
CA PRO A 162 16.21 -2.19 3.10
C PRO A 162 15.01 -2.55 3.98
N THR A 163 13.91 -3.00 3.39
CA THR A 163 12.70 -3.39 4.13
C THR A 163 12.68 -4.88 4.51
N ASP A 164 13.65 -5.67 4.01
CA ASP A 164 13.73 -7.11 4.29
C ASP A 164 13.89 -7.38 5.78
N GLY A 165 13.02 -8.24 6.33
CA GLY A 165 13.06 -8.66 7.72
C GLY A 165 12.52 -7.66 8.75
N VAL A 166 12.30 -6.39 8.38
CA VAL A 166 11.89 -5.31 9.32
C VAL A 166 10.59 -5.64 10.03
N MET A 167 9.57 -6.14 9.31
CA MET A 167 8.29 -6.47 9.94
C MET A 167 8.38 -7.65 10.90
N ALA A 168 9.20 -8.65 10.60
CA ALA A 168 9.40 -9.80 11.47
C ALA A 168 10.06 -9.38 12.81
N GLU A 169 11.09 -8.54 12.72
CA GLU A 169 11.75 -7.98 13.90
C GLU A 169 10.83 -7.08 14.71
N LEU A 170 10.08 -6.22 14.05
CA LEU A 170 9.14 -5.30 14.72
C LEU A 170 8.06 -6.06 15.49
N LYS A 171 7.46 -7.08 14.89
CA LYS A 171 6.46 -7.94 15.55
C LYS A 171 7.04 -8.63 16.81
N LYS A 172 8.26 -9.13 16.68
CA LYS A 172 8.97 -9.76 17.80
C LYS A 172 9.21 -8.77 18.94
N ASN A 173 9.69 -7.57 18.61
CA ASN A 173 10.06 -6.55 19.62
C ASN A 173 8.84 -5.91 20.31
N LEU A 174 7.73 -5.77 19.60
CA LEU A 174 6.51 -5.18 20.17
C LEU A 174 5.65 -6.18 20.97
N GLY A 175 5.98 -7.48 20.94
CA GLY A 175 5.18 -8.52 21.61
C GLY A 175 3.72 -8.53 21.18
N MET A 176 3.38 -7.89 20.05
CA MET A 176 2.01 -7.68 19.63
C MET A 176 1.37 -8.98 19.14
N LYS A 177 0.46 -9.49 19.96
CA LYS A 177 -0.49 -10.50 19.51
C LYS A 177 -1.51 -9.85 18.59
N THR A 178 -1.71 -10.42 17.41
CA THR A 178 -2.83 -10.04 16.55
C THR A 178 -4.11 -10.17 17.37
N GLY A 179 -4.89 -9.09 17.48
CA GLY A 179 -6.14 -9.15 18.25
C GLY A 179 -7.05 -10.25 17.69
N VAL A 180 -7.39 -11.22 18.54
CA VAL A 180 -8.32 -12.29 18.16
C VAL A 180 -9.70 -11.66 18.06
N ARG A 181 -10.32 -11.75 16.88
CA ARG A 181 -11.72 -11.38 16.70
C ARG A 181 -12.58 -12.56 17.09
N HIS A 182 -13.50 -12.34 18.01
CA HIS A 182 -14.46 -13.34 18.41
C HIS A 182 -15.79 -13.12 17.68
N ALA A 183 -16.40 -14.20 17.22
CA ALA A 183 -17.78 -14.16 16.77
C ALA A 183 -18.71 -13.99 17.99
N LEU A 184 -19.91 -13.48 17.75
CA LEU A 184 -20.94 -13.46 18.79
C LEU A 184 -21.27 -14.90 19.22
N THR A 185 -21.39 -15.13 20.51
CA THR A 185 -21.98 -16.37 21.02
C THR A 185 -23.48 -16.38 20.76
N ILE A 186 -24.11 -17.56 20.75
CA ILE A 186 -25.56 -17.68 20.55
C ILE A 186 -26.36 -16.82 21.55
N PRO A 187 -26.05 -16.81 22.88
CA PRO A 187 -26.73 -15.93 23.81
C PRO A 187 -26.56 -14.44 23.47
N GLN A 188 -25.35 -14.01 23.08
CA GLN A 188 -25.10 -12.62 22.70
C GLN A 188 -25.88 -12.24 21.42
N GLN A 189 -25.92 -13.12 20.43
CA GLN A 189 -26.70 -12.91 19.22
C GLN A 189 -28.20 -12.75 19.54
N ARG A 190 -28.75 -13.62 20.40
CA ARG A 190 -30.16 -13.54 20.82
C ARG A 190 -30.45 -12.23 21.54
N ALA A 191 -29.66 -11.89 22.57
CA ALA A 191 -29.84 -10.64 23.30
C ALA A 191 -29.75 -9.40 22.40
N PHE A 192 -28.84 -9.41 21.43
CA PHE A 192 -28.70 -8.34 20.46
C PHE A 192 -29.98 -8.20 19.59
N MET A 193 -30.50 -9.30 19.06
CA MET A 193 -31.68 -9.28 18.19
C MET A 193 -32.96 -8.92 18.98
N GLU A 194 -33.10 -9.43 20.20
CA GLU A 194 -34.20 -9.07 21.09
C GLU A 194 -34.17 -7.57 21.45
N TYR A 195 -32.99 -7.03 21.74
CA TYR A 195 -32.83 -5.60 22.01
C TYR A 195 -33.25 -4.74 20.82
N ILE A 196 -32.78 -5.06 19.61
CA ILE A 196 -33.15 -4.33 18.40
C ILE A 196 -34.65 -4.43 18.14
N ALA A 197 -35.24 -5.61 18.27
CA ALA A 197 -36.67 -5.84 18.04
C ALA A 197 -37.55 -5.05 19.01
N ALA A 198 -37.13 -4.90 20.26
CA ALA A 198 -37.88 -4.18 21.28
C ALA A 198 -37.66 -2.67 21.30
N HIS A 199 -36.63 -2.16 20.62
CA HIS A 199 -36.24 -0.75 20.75
C HIS A 199 -36.81 0.09 19.60
N PRO A 200 -37.68 1.10 19.83
CA PRO A 200 -38.36 1.85 18.77
C PRO A 200 -37.42 2.52 17.77
N ILE A 201 -36.26 3.02 18.26
CA ILE A 201 -35.27 3.72 17.39
C ILE A 201 -34.46 2.74 16.53
N TYR A 202 -34.21 1.52 17.04
CA TYR A 202 -33.32 0.58 16.35
C TYR A 202 -34.07 -0.53 15.60
N PHE A 203 -35.39 -0.60 15.70
CA PHE A 203 -36.19 -1.65 15.07
C PHE A 203 -36.02 -1.67 13.54
N HIS A 204 -35.84 -0.54 12.89
CA HIS A 204 -35.61 -0.47 11.44
C HIS A 204 -34.31 -1.19 10.98
N TRP A 205 -33.39 -1.48 11.92
CA TRP A 205 -32.19 -2.30 11.63
C TRP A 205 -32.44 -3.81 11.77
N TRP A 206 -33.55 -4.20 12.34
CA TRP A 206 -33.82 -5.61 12.60
C TRP A 206 -33.83 -6.46 11.32
N PRO A 207 -34.45 -6.05 10.19
CA PRO A 207 -34.45 -6.85 8.98
C PRO A 207 -33.04 -7.07 8.42
N ILE A 208 -32.21 -6.04 8.34
CA ILE A 208 -30.86 -6.15 7.77
C ILE A 208 -29.96 -7.06 8.62
N PHE A 209 -30.04 -6.97 9.95
CA PHE A 209 -29.27 -7.87 10.83
C PHE A 209 -29.79 -9.30 10.78
N THR A 210 -31.08 -9.51 10.61
CA THR A 210 -31.67 -10.84 10.39
C THR A 210 -31.12 -11.46 9.11
N ILE A 211 -31.02 -10.71 8.02
CA ILE A 211 -30.44 -11.17 6.77
C ILE A 211 -28.95 -11.51 6.96
N PHE A 212 -28.15 -10.67 7.63
CA PHE A 212 -26.76 -10.97 7.90
C PHE A 212 -26.57 -12.26 8.69
N LEU A 213 -27.31 -12.42 9.76
CA LEU A 213 -27.19 -13.58 10.65
C LEU A 213 -27.73 -14.87 10.00
N GLY A 214 -28.79 -14.78 9.22
CA GLY A 214 -29.42 -15.93 8.56
C GLY A 214 -28.72 -16.38 7.30
N THR A 215 -27.92 -15.50 6.64
CA THR A 215 -27.22 -15.82 5.39
C THR A 215 -25.71 -15.93 5.51
N GLY A 216 -25.10 -15.28 6.51
CA GLY A 216 -23.66 -15.16 6.62
C GLY A 216 -22.99 -14.36 5.50
N CYS A 217 -23.77 -13.59 4.75
CA CYS A 217 -23.27 -12.75 3.66
C CYS A 217 -22.43 -11.58 4.18
N ARG A 218 -21.49 -11.14 3.35
CA ARG A 218 -20.74 -9.92 3.60
C ARG A 218 -21.62 -8.69 3.42
N ILE A 219 -21.30 -7.61 4.14
CA ILE A 219 -22.09 -6.36 4.05
C ILE A 219 -22.26 -5.87 2.61
N GLY A 220 -21.22 -5.87 1.80
CA GLY A 220 -21.32 -5.45 0.40
C GLY A 220 -22.10 -6.42 -0.48
N GLU A 221 -22.17 -7.71 -0.14
CA GLU A 221 -23.00 -8.69 -0.83
C GLU A 221 -24.50 -8.41 -0.54
N VAL A 222 -24.86 -8.19 0.73
CA VAL A 222 -26.25 -7.87 1.10
C VAL A 222 -26.70 -6.54 0.53
N LEU A 223 -25.85 -5.48 0.62
CA LEU A 223 -26.19 -4.17 0.06
C LEU A 223 -26.19 -4.14 -1.48
N GLY A 224 -25.59 -5.13 -2.12
CA GLY A 224 -25.59 -5.29 -3.58
C GLY A 224 -26.70 -6.19 -4.10
N LEU A 225 -27.54 -6.77 -3.23
CA LEU A 225 -28.69 -7.58 -3.65
C LEU A 225 -29.73 -6.73 -4.38
N ARG A 226 -30.30 -7.33 -5.39
CA ARG A 226 -31.46 -6.81 -6.12
C ARG A 226 -32.65 -7.69 -5.84
N TRP A 227 -33.87 -7.16 -6.03
CA TRP A 227 -35.07 -7.95 -5.85
C TRP A 227 -35.13 -9.15 -6.80
N GLU A 228 -34.55 -9.05 -8.01
CA GLU A 228 -34.43 -10.15 -8.97
C GLU A 228 -33.53 -11.30 -8.51
N ASP A 229 -32.64 -11.04 -7.52
CA ASP A 229 -31.74 -12.05 -6.95
C ASP A 229 -32.43 -12.92 -5.88
N ILE A 230 -33.69 -12.60 -5.51
CA ILE A 230 -34.47 -13.24 -4.44
C ILE A 230 -35.59 -14.04 -5.04
N ASP A 231 -35.44 -15.37 -5.05
CA ASP A 231 -36.47 -16.29 -5.53
C ASP A 231 -37.29 -16.81 -4.33
N TYR A 232 -38.47 -16.23 -4.13
CA TYR A 232 -39.36 -16.60 -3.02
C TYR A 232 -40.02 -17.99 -3.21
N GLU A 233 -40.19 -18.44 -4.47
CA GLU A 233 -40.78 -19.76 -4.74
C GLU A 233 -39.78 -20.88 -4.45
N LYS A 234 -38.54 -20.74 -4.94
CA LYS A 234 -37.50 -21.71 -4.71
C LYS A 234 -36.80 -21.54 -3.37
N ARG A 235 -37.06 -20.46 -2.65
CA ARG A 235 -36.48 -20.16 -1.35
C ARG A 235 -34.95 -20.05 -1.45
N ILE A 236 -34.44 -19.31 -2.42
CA ILE A 236 -33.01 -19.11 -2.64
C ILE A 236 -32.69 -17.63 -2.87
N ILE A 237 -31.47 -17.27 -2.51
CA ILE A 237 -30.88 -15.94 -2.72
C ILE A 237 -29.63 -16.12 -3.57
N SER A 238 -29.55 -15.39 -4.69
CA SER A 238 -28.43 -15.42 -5.61
C SER A 238 -27.43 -14.33 -5.27
N ILE A 239 -26.23 -14.70 -4.82
CA ILE A 239 -25.15 -13.74 -4.53
C ILE A 239 -24.28 -13.62 -5.77
N ASN A 240 -24.47 -12.53 -6.54
CA ASN A 240 -23.81 -12.26 -7.83
C ASN A 240 -23.25 -10.84 -7.92
N HIS A 241 -23.60 -9.98 -6.96
CA HIS A 241 -23.15 -8.59 -6.87
C HIS A 241 -22.51 -8.27 -5.52
N ASN A 242 -21.74 -7.18 -5.51
CA ASN A 242 -21.13 -6.64 -4.29
C ASN A 242 -21.10 -5.11 -4.41
N LEU A 243 -21.82 -4.42 -3.53
CA LEU A 243 -21.73 -2.97 -3.41
C LEU A 243 -20.50 -2.58 -2.63
N THR A 244 -19.72 -1.65 -3.17
CA THR A 244 -18.54 -1.10 -2.53
C THR A 244 -18.59 0.43 -2.55
N TYR A 245 -18.15 1.04 -1.47
CA TYR A 245 -18.08 2.49 -1.31
C TYR A 245 -16.64 2.89 -1.14
N TYR A 246 -16.05 3.63 -2.11
CA TYR A 246 -14.66 4.05 -2.07
C TYR A 246 -14.42 5.35 -2.85
N PRO A 247 -13.35 6.09 -2.53
CA PRO A 247 -13.01 7.33 -3.22
C PRO A 247 -12.63 7.09 -4.69
N VAL A 248 -13.20 7.92 -5.58
CA VAL A 248 -12.94 7.92 -7.03
C VAL A 248 -12.58 9.34 -7.49
N GLY A 249 -11.78 9.44 -8.56
CA GLY A 249 -11.39 10.72 -9.14
C GLY A 249 -10.33 11.50 -8.35
N GLU A 250 -10.06 12.71 -8.81
CA GLU A 250 -9.06 13.61 -8.21
C GLU A 250 -9.54 14.21 -6.88
N ASP A 251 -10.82 14.52 -6.78
CA ASP A 251 -11.48 15.10 -5.58
C ASP A 251 -11.66 14.07 -4.46
N ARG A 252 -11.41 12.77 -4.74
CA ARG A 252 -11.56 11.66 -3.77
C ARG A 252 -12.95 11.61 -3.12
N ALA A 253 -13.98 12.08 -3.80
CA ALA A 253 -15.37 11.86 -3.41
C ALA A 253 -15.65 10.36 -3.40
N SER A 254 -16.26 9.87 -2.33
CA SER A 254 -16.61 8.44 -2.23
C SER A 254 -17.93 8.18 -2.93
N GLU A 255 -17.94 7.16 -3.79
CA GLU A 255 -19.09 6.77 -4.57
C GLU A 255 -19.44 5.30 -4.37
N ASN A 256 -20.69 4.97 -4.59
CA ASN A 256 -21.18 3.59 -4.60
C ASN A 256 -20.86 2.92 -5.94
N HIS A 257 -20.24 1.75 -5.88
CA HIS A 257 -19.93 0.95 -7.06
C HIS A 257 -20.44 -0.48 -6.91
N ILE A 258 -21.21 -0.92 -7.86
CA ILE A 258 -21.63 -2.31 -7.96
C ILE A 258 -20.53 -3.07 -8.74
N SER A 259 -20.07 -4.17 -8.18
CA SER A 259 -19.06 -5.03 -8.76
C SER A 259 -19.45 -6.50 -8.62
N THR A 260 -18.83 -7.37 -9.41
CA THR A 260 -18.95 -8.81 -9.20
C THR A 260 -18.18 -9.25 -7.94
N PRO A 261 -18.52 -10.37 -7.32
CA PRO A 261 -17.74 -10.96 -6.25
C PRO A 261 -16.27 -11.14 -6.61
N LYS A 262 -15.39 -11.22 -5.59
CA LYS A 262 -13.94 -11.26 -5.79
C LYS A 262 -13.45 -12.53 -6.51
N THR A 263 -14.17 -13.63 -6.38
CA THR A 263 -13.84 -14.95 -6.96
C THR A 263 -15.09 -15.59 -7.52
N GLU A 264 -14.96 -16.53 -8.44
CA GLU A 264 -16.08 -17.34 -8.95
C GLU A 264 -16.83 -18.05 -7.82
N ALA A 265 -16.12 -18.60 -6.82
CA ALA A 265 -16.74 -19.17 -5.63
C ALA A 265 -17.51 -18.14 -4.76
N GLY A 266 -17.34 -16.85 -5.01
CA GLY A 266 -18.15 -15.78 -4.40
C GLY A 266 -19.53 -15.68 -5.03
N MET A 267 -19.71 -16.12 -6.28
CA MET A 267 -21.03 -16.28 -6.91
C MET A 267 -21.62 -17.59 -6.43
N ARG A 268 -22.72 -17.51 -5.69
CA ARG A 268 -23.33 -18.65 -5.04
C ARG A 268 -24.80 -18.41 -4.77
N THR A 269 -25.56 -19.47 -4.61
CA THR A 269 -26.92 -19.43 -4.09
C THR A 269 -26.94 -19.84 -2.63
N ILE A 270 -27.79 -19.21 -1.85
CA ILE A 270 -27.98 -19.47 -0.42
C ILE A 270 -29.46 -19.82 -0.20
N PRO A 271 -29.77 -20.84 0.62
CA PRO A 271 -31.15 -21.13 1.00
C PRO A 271 -31.69 -19.98 1.85
N MET A 272 -32.94 -19.59 1.61
CA MET A 272 -33.64 -18.52 2.31
C MET A 272 -34.46 -19.13 3.47
N LEU A 273 -34.03 -18.85 4.71
CA LEU A 273 -34.78 -19.22 5.92
C LEU A 273 -36.07 -18.40 6.03
N ASP A 274 -37.08 -18.90 6.76
CA ASP A 274 -38.33 -18.20 6.97
C ASP A 274 -38.16 -16.80 7.56
N THR A 275 -37.34 -16.67 8.60
CA THR A 275 -37.03 -15.38 9.23
C THR A 275 -36.34 -14.41 8.26
N VAL A 276 -35.55 -14.90 7.31
CA VAL A 276 -34.87 -14.07 6.29
C VAL A 276 -35.89 -13.63 5.24
N LYS A 277 -36.82 -14.51 4.88
CA LYS A 277 -37.94 -14.17 4.00
C LYS A 277 -38.79 -13.03 4.60
N ASP A 278 -39.21 -13.19 5.85
CA ASP A 278 -39.99 -12.16 6.55
C ASP A 278 -39.25 -10.82 6.60
N ALA A 279 -37.91 -10.85 6.84
CA ALA A 279 -37.08 -9.67 6.82
C ALA A 279 -37.02 -8.97 5.44
N PHE A 280 -36.96 -9.73 4.34
CA PHE A 280 -37.02 -9.15 3.00
C PHE A 280 -38.43 -8.57 2.69
N GLU A 281 -39.50 -9.24 3.11
CA GLU A 281 -40.84 -8.74 2.94
C GLU A 281 -41.05 -7.40 3.69
N MET A 282 -40.54 -7.27 4.91
CA MET A 282 -40.56 -6.00 5.66
C MET A 282 -39.82 -4.88 4.91
N ILE A 283 -38.61 -5.15 4.37
CA ILE A 283 -37.86 -4.16 3.61
C ILE A 283 -38.61 -3.76 2.33
N TRP A 284 -39.22 -4.72 1.64
CA TRP A 284 -40.00 -4.47 0.44
C TRP A 284 -41.19 -3.55 0.71
N GLU A 285 -41.97 -3.83 1.78
CA GLU A 285 -43.10 -2.99 2.17
C GLU A 285 -42.64 -1.57 2.54
N GLU A 286 -41.57 -1.42 3.33
CA GLU A 286 -41.00 -0.13 3.66
C GLU A 286 -40.53 0.66 2.42
N GLN A 287 -39.87 0.00 1.47
CA GLN A 287 -39.43 0.63 0.22
C GLN A 287 -40.64 1.07 -0.63
N LYS A 288 -41.68 0.25 -0.72
CA LYS A 288 -42.92 0.56 -1.45
C LYS A 288 -43.64 1.76 -0.84
N GLU A 289 -43.73 1.82 0.50
CA GLU A 289 -44.35 2.95 1.20
C GLU A 289 -43.55 4.26 0.99
N ASN A 290 -42.25 4.19 0.88
CA ASN A 290 -41.35 5.33 0.62
C ASN A 290 -41.25 5.67 -0.89
N GLY A 291 -41.87 4.92 -1.78
CA GLY A 291 -41.80 5.14 -3.23
C GLY A 291 -40.46 4.75 -3.87
N TRP A 292 -39.70 3.85 -3.26
CA TRP A 292 -38.38 3.38 -3.72
C TRP A 292 -38.49 2.01 -4.42
N THR A 293 -39.36 1.91 -5.41
CA THR A 293 -39.70 0.64 -6.08
C THR A 293 -39.03 0.43 -7.44
N ASP A 294 -38.14 1.33 -7.87
CA ASP A 294 -37.47 1.27 -9.18
C ASP A 294 -36.07 0.61 -9.09
#